data_78c9baa2b862a5e7cd885cdc47f2a2b5
#
_entry.id   78c9baa2b862a5e7cd885cdc47f2a2b5
#
_cell.length_a   1.000
_cell.length_b   1.000
_cell.length_c   1.000
_cell.angle_alpha   90.00
_cell.angle_beta   90.00
_cell.angle_gamma   90.00
#
_symmetry.space_group_name_H-M   'P 1'
#
loop_
_entity.id
_entity.type
_entity.pdbx_description
1 polymer ?
#
loop_
_entity_poly.entity_id
_entity_poly.type
_entity_poly.pdbx_seq_one_letter_code
_entity_poly.pdbx_strand_id
1 'polypeptide(L)'
;MAIVIWAEAQSKKAMLIDVEFIPASVALVGSCIAVYTDMRRRIIPNELNYAMIAFGVGFYLILGLWLRDLFVSFFGVFGAAISFIIGYLLWRTGGWAGGDVKLYTALGSLLYGYQMPTGNPIYPMPLTILFNSIIVVLPVLLIYFVVLRAQGKSAFYDRVRITELKEGMIPAETIFEKKGKICRSSAWFSLKKDWDRVYTNPRRAAGLTRHQIRVLKKLVRDGKIGDNLRIKKGMPFAPSLAAGVFVTVIFGDLYWRFMLWLLGYV
;
A
#
# COMPACT_ATOMS: atom_id res chain seq x y z
N MET A 1 25.69 41.06 10.11
CA MET A 1 24.29 40.72 9.76
C MET A 1 24.19 39.37 9.03
N ALA A 2 24.89 39.13 7.91
CA ALA A 2 24.85 37.87 7.18
C ALA A 2 25.28 36.62 8.01
N ILE A 3 26.33 36.73 8.84
CA ILE A 3 26.83 35.63 9.69
C ILE A 3 25.82 35.25 10.76
N VAL A 4 25.07 36.18 11.33
CA VAL A 4 24.05 35.92 12.35
C VAL A 4 22.87 35.18 11.69
N ILE A 5 22.43 35.62 10.51
CA ILE A 5 21.34 34.97 9.74
C ILE A 5 21.74 33.55 9.34
N TRP A 6 23.01 33.35 8.95
CA TRP A 6 23.52 32.02 8.59
C TRP A 6 23.62 31.10 9.81
N ALA A 7 24.09 31.59 10.96
CA ALA A 7 24.14 30.81 12.20
C ALA A 7 22.76 30.43 12.72
N GLU A 8 21.76 31.33 12.64
CA GLU A 8 20.37 31.02 12.98
C GLU A 8 19.77 29.95 12.03
N ALA A 9 20.05 30.03 10.71
CA ALA A 9 19.59 29.05 9.75
C ALA A 9 20.21 27.67 10.01
N GLN A 10 21.48 27.58 10.37
CA GLN A 10 22.15 26.33 10.74
C GLN A 10 21.61 25.77 12.06
N SER A 11 21.39 26.62 13.08
CA SER A 11 20.78 26.20 14.34
C SER A 11 19.35 25.67 14.15
N LYS A 12 18.54 26.34 13.34
CA LYS A 12 17.18 25.87 12.98
C LYS A 12 17.23 24.55 12.23
N LYS A 13 18.18 24.37 11.31
CA LYS A 13 18.33 23.13 10.54
C LYS A 13 18.75 21.95 11.43
N ALA A 14 19.72 22.15 12.35
CA ALA A 14 20.14 21.13 13.31
C ALA A 14 18.99 20.70 14.22
N MET A 15 18.26 21.67 14.76
CA MET A 15 17.09 21.40 15.62
C MET A 15 15.97 20.68 14.85
N LEU A 16 15.71 21.02 13.57
CA LEU A 16 14.74 20.31 12.73
C LEU A 16 15.09 18.83 12.61
N ILE A 17 16.35 18.50 12.38
CA ILE A 17 16.81 17.12 12.26
C ILE A 17 16.48 16.32 13.53
N ASP A 18 16.77 16.87 14.71
CA ASP A 18 16.51 16.19 15.99
C ASP A 18 15.02 15.97 16.25
N VAL A 19 14.19 16.97 15.91
CA VAL A 19 12.74 16.91 16.18
C VAL A 19 12.02 15.98 15.20
N GLU A 20 12.50 15.84 13.96
CA GLU A 20 11.92 14.96 12.94
C GLU A 20 12.06 13.46 13.25
N PHE A 21 12.93 13.07 14.19
CA PHE A 21 12.98 11.71 14.69
C PHE A 21 11.69 11.28 15.43
N ILE A 22 10.93 12.24 15.97
CA ILE A 22 9.68 11.94 16.67
C ILE A 22 8.64 11.31 15.70
N PRO A 23 8.22 11.99 14.61
CA PRO A 23 7.28 11.38 13.67
C PRO A 23 7.88 10.14 12.96
N ALA A 24 9.20 10.09 12.74
CA ALA A 24 9.85 8.90 12.19
C ALA A 24 9.75 7.70 13.13
N SER A 25 9.92 7.89 14.43
CA SER A 25 9.73 6.83 15.44
C SER A 25 8.29 6.35 15.49
N VAL A 26 7.32 7.26 15.42
CA VAL A 26 5.90 6.90 15.34
C VAL A 26 5.61 6.10 14.05
N ALA A 27 6.21 6.47 12.92
CA ALA A 27 6.07 5.73 11.66
C ALA A 27 6.64 4.31 11.77
N LEU A 28 7.81 4.13 12.39
CA LEU A 28 8.43 2.83 12.60
C LEU A 28 7.58 1.94 13.51
N VAL A 29 7.18 2.44 14.68
CA VAL A 29 6.35 1.69 15.64
C VAL A 29 4.99 1.36 15.04
N GLY A 30 4.32 2.33 14.42
CA GLY A 30 3.04 2.13 13.77
C GLY A 30 3.12 1.12 12.62
N SER A 31 4.22 1.12 11.87
CA SER A 31 4.49 0.11 10.83
C SER A 31 4.62 -1.29 11.42
N CYS A 32 5.32 -1.45 12.55
CA CYS A 32 5.45 -2.75 13.23
C CYS A 32 4.07 -3.28 13.68
N ILE A 33 3.24 -2.42 14.26
CA ILE A 33 1.86 -2.78 14.67
C ILE A 33 1.03 -3.17 13.45
N ALA A 34 1.12 -2.40 12.35
CA ALA A 34 0.41 -2.69 11.11
C ALA A 34 0.83 -4.06 10.52
N VAL A 35 2.14 -4.36 10.49
CA VAL A 35 2.67 -5.67 10.06
C VAL A 35 2.10 -6.80 10.92
N TYR A 36 2.16 -6.65 12.24
CA TYR A 36 1.66 -7.68 13.16
C TYR A 36 0.17 -7.98 12.94
N THR A 37 -0.65 -6.92 12.80
CA THR A 37 -2.09 -7.08 12.63
C THR A 37 -2.44 -7.61 11.24
N ASP A 38 -1.75 -7.15 10.20
CA ASP A 38 -1.96 -7.61 8.82
C ASP A 38 -1.54 -9.08 8.65
N MET A 39 -0.42 -9.49 9.21
CA MET A 39 0.02 -10.89 9.16
C MET A 39 -0.90 -11.83 9.94
N ARG A 40 -1.44 -11.40 11.08
CA ARG A 40 -2.31 -12.24 11.92
C ARG A 40 -3.77 -12.26 11.49
N ARG A 41 -4.31 -11.09 11.14
CA ARG A 41 -5.76 -10.89 10.92
C ARG A 41 -6.12 -10.49 9.50
N ARG A 42 -5.13 -10.17 8.66
CA ARG A 42 -5.32 -9.60 7.31
C ARG A 42 -6.12 -8.30 7.33
N ILE A 43 -5.99 -7.54 8.41
CA ILE A 43 -6.68 -6.27 8.63
C ILE A 43 -5.71 -5.32 9.33
N ILE A 44 -5.55 -4.12 8.79
CA ILE A 44 -4.86 -3.01 9.45
C ILE A 44 -5.94 -2.17 10.16
N PRO A 45 -5.86 -1.95 11.49
CA PRO A 45 -6.86 -1.19 12.23
C PRO A 45 -6.99 0.24 11.70
N ASN A 46 -8.22 0.70 11.55
CA ASN A 46 -8.48 2.09 11.11
C ASN A 46 -8.00 3.09 12.15
N GLU A 47 -8.18 2.76 13.41
CA GLU A 47 -7.81 3.57 14.58
C GLU A 47 -6.31 3.87 14.57
N LEU A 48 -5.48 2.86 14.26
CA LEU A 48 -4.03 3.04 14.11
C LEU A 48 -3.71 4.06 13.01
N ASN A 49 -4.28 3.85 11.82
CA ASN A 49 -4.01 4.71 10.68
C ASN A 49 -4.47 6.15 10.93
N TYR A 50 -5.66 6.35 11.48
CA TYR A 50 -6.19 7.69 11.77
C TYR A 50 -5.40 8.38 12.89
N ALA A 51 -4.99 7.65 13.92
CA ALA A 51 -4.13 8.20 14.97
C ALA A 51 -2.78 8.65 14.42
N MET A 52 -2.15 7.87 13.55
CA MET A 52 -0.89 8.21 12.89
C MET A 52 -1.05 9.46 11.98
N ILE A 53 -2.13 9.54 11.18
CA ILE A 53 -2.40 10.71 10.33
C ILE A 53 -2.60 11.96 11.19
N ALA A 54 -3.44 11.86 12.23
CA ALA A 54 -3.73 12.99 13.11
C ALA A 54 -2.45 13.47 13.83
N PHE A 55 -1.61 12.52 14.28
CA PHE A 55 -0.33 12.84 14.88
C PHE A 55 0.60 13.55 13.89
N GLY A 56 0.77 13.02 12.66
CA GLY A 56 1.66 13.62 11.66
C GLY A 56 1.22 15.04 11.27
N VAL A 57 -0.08 15.23 10.99
CA VAL A 57 -0.64 16.54 10.67
C VAL A 57 -0.51 17.51 11.86
N GLY A 58 -0.85 17.08 13.07
CA GLY A 58 -0.75 17.89 14.28
C GLY A 58 0.69 18.27 14.61
N PHE A 59 1.62 17.33 14.47
CA PHE A 59 3.04 17.54 14.71
C PHE A 59 3.60 18.65 13.80
N TYR A 60 3.42 18.55 12.48
CA TYR A 60 3.94 19.56 11.55
C TYR A 60 3.21 20.89 11.68
N LEU A 61 1.93 20.88 12.01
CA LEU A 61 1.18 22.12 12.31
C LEU A 61 1.82 22.86 13.49
N ILE A 62 2.04 22.18 14.61
CA ILE A 62 2.66 22.77 15.80
C ILE A 62 4.11 23.22 15.50
N LEU A 63 4.90 22.37 14.83
CA LEU A 63 6.27 22.68 14.47
C LEU A 63 6.36 23.90 13.57
N GLY A 64 5.52 24.01 12.54
CA GLY A 64 5.53 25.15 11.64
C GLY A 64 5.08 26.46 12.30
N LEU A 65 4.08 26.40 13.20
CA LEU A 65 3.67 27.55 14.01
C LEU A 65 4.82 28.01 14.93
N TRP A 66 5.51 27.07 15.54
CA TRP A 66 6.66 27.39 16.42
C TRP A 66 7.84 28.00 15.65
N LEU A 67 8.12 27.47 14.45
CA LEU A 67 9.16 27.99 13.56
C LEU A 67 8.74 29.27 12.81
N ARG A 68 7.47 29.67 12.90
CA ARG A 68 6.82 30.72 12.11
C ARG A 68 7.00 30.50 10.59
N ASP A 69 6.91 29.23 10.19
CA ASP A 69 6.99 28.79 8.80
C ASP A 69 5.70 28.04 8.42
N LEU A 70 4.84 28.73 7.68
CA LEU A 70 3.56 28.19 7.23
C LEU A 70 3.75 26.98 6.30
N PHE A 71 4.83 26.94 5.52
CA PHE A 71 5.07 25.83 4.61
C PHE A 71 5.32 24.52 5.39
N VAL A 72 6.13 24.58 6.45
CA VAL A 72 6.35 23.44 7.36
C VAL A 72 5.05 23.00 8.02
N SER A 73 4.16 23.93 8.37
CA SER A 73 2.86 23.60 8.96
C SER A 73 1.99 22.67 8.10
N PHE A 74 2.17 22.71 6.78
CA PHE A 74 1.41 21.90 5.84
C PHE A 74 2.08 20.58 5.45
N PHE A 75 3.30 20.28 5.91
CA PHE A 75 4.02 19.06 5.54
C PHE A 75 3.23 17.78 5.79
N GLY A 76 2.59 17.66 6.95
CA GLY A 76 1.75 16.51 7.27
C GLY A 76 0.56 16.33 6.32
N VAL A 77 -0.07 17.46 5.94
CA VAL A 77 -1.19 17.47 4.99
C VAL A 77 -0.72 17.11 3.58
N PHE A 78 0.38 17.70 3.11
CA PHE A 78 0.95 17.40 1.79
C PHE A 78 1.36 15.93 1.68
N GLY A 79 2.06 15.42 2.70
CA GLY A 79 2.45 14.02 2.75
C GLY A 79 1.26 13.07 2.73
N ALA A 80 0.22 13.36 3.51
CA ALA A 80 -1.02 12.61 3.49
C ALA A 80 -1.72 12.66 2.13
N ALA A 81 -1.85 13.85 1.54
CA ALA A 81 -2.55 14.04 0.26
C ALA A 81 -1.84 13.29 -0.88
N ILE A 82 -0.53 13.45 -1.02
CA ILE A 82 0.26 12.79 -2.07
C ILE A 82 0.18 11.27 -1.90
N SER A 83 0.39 10.75 -0.68
CA SER A 83 0.30 9.33 -0.39
C SER A 83 -1.10 8.78 -0.64
N PHE A 84 -2.14 9.52 -0.26
CA PHE A 84 -3.52 9.11 -0.52
C PHE A 84 -3.81 9.03 -2.02
N ILE A 85 -3.40 10.02 -2.81
CA ILE A 85 -3.61 10.03 -4.27
C ILE A 85 -2.93 8.82 -4.91
N ILE A 86 -1.66 8.58 -4.59
CA ILE A 86 -0.90 7.44 -5.13
C ILE A 86 -1.55 6.12 -4.68
N GLY A 87 -1.82 5.97 -3.38
CA GLY A 87 -2.43 4.78 -2.81
C GLY A 87 -3.84 4.51 -3.38
N TYR A 88 -4.64 5.56 -3.59
CA TYR A 88 -5.96 5.45 -4.20
C TYR A 88 -5.89 4.98 -5.65
N LEU A 89 -4.92 5.48 -6.44
CA LEU A 89 -4.71 5.00 -7.80
C LEU A 89 -4.34 3.51 -7.81
N LEU A 90 -3.44 3.08 -6.92
CA LEU A 90 -3.05 1.68 -6.79
C LEU A 90 -4.22 0.79 -6.30
N TRP A 91 -5.07 1.29 -5.41
CA TRP A 91 -6.30 0.62 -5.00
C TRP A 91 -7.28 0.47 -6.17
N ARG A 92 -7.45 1.53 -6.97
CA ARG A 92 -8.36 1.51 -8.12
C ARG A 92 -7.95 0.50 -9.18
N THR A 93 -6.66 0.25 -9.36
CA THR A 93 -6.14 -0.80 -10.25
C THR A 93 -6.31 -2.21 -9.69
N GLY A 94 -6.70 -2.32 -8.41
CA GLY A 94 -6.86 -3.60 -7.70
C GLY A 94 -5.55 -4.18 -7.18
N GLY A 95 -4.48 -3.37 -7.14
CA GLY A 95 -3.17 -3.76 -6.60
C GLY A 95 -3.13 -3.72 -5.07
N TRP A 96 -3.84 -2.77 -4.46
CA TRP A 96 -3.83 -2.53 -3.00
C TRP A 96 -5.20 -2.75 -2.37
N ALA A 97 -5.20 -3.11 -1.07
CA ALA A 97 -6.39 -3.08 -0.23
C ALA A 97 -6.60 -1.68 0.38
N GLY A 98 -7.82 -1.38 0.83
CA GLY A 98 -8.10 -0.08 1.46
C GLY A 98 -7.31 0.19 2.73
N GLY A 99 -6.88 -0.88 3.44
CA GLY A 99 -6.00 -0.78 4.62
C GLY A 99 -4.60 -0.27 4.25
N ASP A 100 -4.05 -0.77 3.13
CA ASP A 100 -2.71 -0.37 2.64
C ASP A 100 -2.69 1.11 2.25
N VAL A 101 -3.76 1.60 1.60
CA VAL A 101 -3.91 3.02 1.25
C VAL A 101 -3.86 3.90 2.49
N LYS A 102 -4.62 3.53 3.54
CA LYS A 102 -4.66 4.29 4.79
C LYS A 102 -3.32 4.28 5.52
N LEU A 103 -2.65 3.12 5.58
CA LEU A 103 -1.31 3.02 6.15
C LEU A 103 -0.32 3.88 5.39
N TYR A 104 -0.32 3.81 4.07
CA TYR A 104 0.57 4.62 3.25
C TYR A 104 0.31 6.12 3.39
N THR A 105 -0.96 6.53 3.52
CA THR A 105 -1.35 7.90 3.83
C THR A 105 -0.81 8.35 5.19
N ALA A 106 -0.88 7.49 6.19
CA ALA A 106 -0.35 7.76 7.52
C ALA A 106 1.18 7.91 7.50
N LEU A 107 1.88 7.04 6.80
CA LEU A 107 3.34 7.11 6.65
C LEU A 107 3.77 8.39 5.94
N GLY A 108 3.05 8.79 4.89
CA GLY A 108 3.32 10.05 4.21
C GLY A 108 3.12 11.28 5.09
N SER A 109 2.06 11.30 5.92
CA SER A 109 1.81 12.39 6.86
C SER A 109 2.90 12.55 7.91
N LEU A 110 3.52 11.44 8.33
CA LEU A 110 4.56 11.42 9.35
C LEU A 110 5.94 11.77 8.80
N LEU A 111 6.25 11.35 7.58
CA LEU A 111 7.63 11.39 7.06
C LEU A 111 7.88 12.46 6.00
N TYR A 112 6.90 13.28 5.62
CA TYR A 112 7.04 14.21 4.51
C TYR A 112 8.21 15.18 4.66
N GLY A 113 8.43 15.72 5.85
CA GLY A 113 9.52 16.63 6.15
C GLY A 113 10.81 15.95 6.60
N TYR A 114 10.83 14.62 6.73
CA TYR A 114 11.98 13.91 7.28
C TYR A 114 13.24 14.10 6.42
N GLN A 115 14.33 14.50 7.06
CA GLN A 115 15.64 14.65 6.43
C GLN A 115 16.38 13.32 6.47
N MET A 116 16.57 12.71 5.30
CA MET A 116 17.24 11.42 5.21
C MET A 116 18.76 11.54 5.40
N PRO A 117 19.40 10.48 5.95
CA PRO A 117 20.86 10.47 6.16
C PRO A 117 21.68 10.70 4.88
N THR A 118 21.15 10.33 3.74
CA THR A 118 21.80 10.43 2.41
C THR A 118 21.39 11.67 1.62
N GLY A 119 20.66 12.60 2.24
CA GLY A 119 20.02 13.73 1.57
C GLY A 119 18.71 13.34 0.91
N ASN A 120 17.89 14.33 0.60
CA ASN A 120 16.58 14.12 0.03
C ASN A 120 16.62 14.12 -1.51
N PRO A 121 15.89 13.24 -2.19
CA PRO A 121 15.75 13.25 -3.64
C PRO A 121 14.92 14.45 -4.12
N ILE A 122 14.88 14.63 -5.43
CA ILE A 122 14.08 15.70 -6.08
C ILE A 122 12.56 15.45 -6.05
N TYR A 123 12.14 14.26 -5.68
CA TYR A 123 10.71 13.88 -5.59
C TYR A 123 10.25 13.75 -4.13
N PRO A 124 8.93 13.83 -3.87
CA PRO A 124 8.40 13.84 -2.51
C PRO A 124 8.59 12.49 -1.79
N MET A 125 8.79 12.56 -0.48
CA MET A 125 9.04 11.45 0.44
C MET A 125 8.10 10.22 0.27
N PRO A 126 6.80 10.36 0.02
CA PRO A 126 5.96 9.19 -0.25
C PRO A 126 6.49 8.28 -1.37
N LEU A 127 7.05 8.84 -2.44
CA LEU A 127 7.65 8.04 -3.51
C LEU A 127 8.91 7.30 -3.06
N THR A 128 9.73 7.91 -2.21
CA THR A 128 10.88 7.24 -1.57
C THR A 128 10.44 5.99 -0.81
N ILE A 129 9.42 6.12 0.04
CA ILE A 129 8.86 4.98 0.81
C ILE A 129 8.40 3.88 -0.15
N LEU A 130 7.68 4.24 -1.22
CA LEU A 130 7.18 3.29 -2.20
C LEU A 130 8.32 2.59 -2.95
N PHE A 131 9.31 3.34 -3.44
CA PHE A 131 10.44 2.78 -4.18
C PHE A 131 11.29 1.87 -3.31
N ASN A 132 11.62 2.29 -2.09
CA ASN A 132 12.32 1.45 -1.13
C ASN A 132 11.54 0.18 -0.79
N SER A 133 10.20 0.28 -0.63
CA SER A 133 9.34 -0.89 -0.41
C SER A 133 9.43 -1.90 -1.56
N ILE A 134 9.42 -1.41 -2.79
CA ILE A 134 9.52 -2.26 -3.99
C ILE A 134 10.91 -2.91 -4.06
N ILE A 135 11.99 -2.12 -3.89
CA ILE A 135 13.37 -2.61 -3.97
C ILE A 135 13.63 -3.74 -2.96
N VAL A 136 13.17 -3.57 -1.72
CA VAL A 136 13.40 -4.56 -0.66
C VAL A 136 12.56 -5.82 -0.88
N VAL A 137 11.32 -5.67 -1.33
CA VAL A 137 10.38 -6.79 -1.44
C VAL A 137 10.55 -7.56 -2.75
N LEU A 138 11.01 -6.90 -3.82
CA LEU A 138 11.15 -7.53 -5.14
C LEU A 138 12.00 -8.81 -5.12
N PRO A 139 13.21 -8.85 -4.53
CA PRO A 139 14.01 -10.08 -4.43
C PRO A 139 13.27 -11.19 -3.66
N VAL A 140 12.60 -10.84 -2.57
CA VAL A 140 11.83 -11.79 -1.75
C VAL A 140 10.67 -12.39 -2.56
N LEU A 141 9.95 -11.56 -3.30
CA LEU A 141 8.87 -12.01 -4.18
C LEU A 141 9.39 -12.89 -5.32
N LEU A 142 10.54 -12.57 -5.90
CA LEU A 142 11.15 -13.39 -6.95
C LEU A 142 11.52 -14.78 -6.42
N ILE A 143 12.19 -14.86 -5.27
CA ILE A 143 12.52 -16.13 -4.62
C ILE A 143 11.25 -16.92 -4.31
N TYR A 144 10.25 -16.28 -3.70
CA TYR A 144 8.96 -16.91 -3.41
C TYR A 144 8.28 -17.45 -4.67
N PHE A 145 8.29 -16.68 -5.74
CA PHE A 145 7.73 -17.09 -7.02
C PHE A 145 8.45 -18.32 -7.60
N VAL A 146 9.79 -18.34 -7.59
CA VAL A 146 10.60 -19.47 -8.06
C VAL A 146 10.31 -20.73 -7.26
N VAL A 147 10.27 -20.63 -5.92
CA VAL A 147 9.97 -21.75 -5.03
C VAL A 147 8.58 -22.33 -5.29
N LEU A 148 7.55 -21.49 -5.43
CA LEU A 148 6.20 -21.95 -5.73
C LEU A 148 6.10 -22.59 -7.12
N ARG A 149 6.81 -22.04 -8.10
CA ARG A 149 6.86 -22.58 -9.45
C ARG A 149 7.49 -23.98 -9.44
N ALA A 150 8.59 -24.16 -8.71
CA ALA A 150 9.23 -25.46 -8.53
C ALA A 150 8.31 -26.49 -7.86
N GLN A 151 7.41 -26.04 -6.96
CA GLN A 151 6.40 -26.88 -6.33
C GLN A 151 5.13 -27.12 -7.18
N GLY A 152 5.07 -26.62 -8.41
CA GLY A 152 3.89 -26.70 -9.27
C GLY A 152 2.67 -25.90 -8.78
N LYS A 153 2.87 -24.97 -7.81
CA LYS A 153 1.82 -24.16 -7.23
C LYS A 153 1.71 -22.79 -7.93
N SER A 154 0.48 -22.23 -7.98
CA SER A 154 0.30 -20.86 -8.44
C SER A 154 0.61 -19.87 -7.31
N ALA A 155 1.38 -18.84 -7.62
CA ALA A 155 1.70 -17.77 -6.66
C ALA A 155 0.53 -16.80 -6.43
N PHE A 156 -0.32 -16.61 -7.45
CA PHE A 156 -1.31 -15.54 -7.46
C PHE A 156 -2.75 -16.01 -7.20
N TYR A 157 -3.01 -17.31 -7.34
CA TYR A 157 -4.35 -17.85 -7.31
C TYR A 157 -4.42 -19.15 -6.54
N ASP A 158 -5.49 -19.33 -5.75
CA ASP A 158 -5.90 -20.60 -5.18
C ASP A 158 -7.21 -21.07 -5.79
N ARG A 159 -7.42 -22.38 -5.88
CA ARG A 159 -8.72 -22.98 -6.21
C ARG A 159 -9.41 -23.34 -4.93
N VAL A 160 -10.57 -22.72 -4.70
CA VAL A 160 -11.40 -22.95 -3.51
C VAL A 160 -12.75 -23.46 -3.96
N ARG A 161 -13.36 -24.35 -3.18
CA ARG A 161 -14.75 -24.77 -3.42
C ARG A 161 -15.68 -23.59 -3.17
N ILE A 162 -16.68 -23.43 -4.06
CA ILE A 162 -17.69 -22.36 -3.92
C ILE A 162 -18.47 -22.54 -2.61
N THR A 163 -18.65 -23.78 -2.17
CA THR A 163 -19.26 -24.13 -0.89
C THR A 163 -18.48 -23.63 0.34
N GLU A 164 -17.16 -23.44 0.21
CA GLU A 164 -16.24 -22.97 1.28
C GLU A 164 -15.93 -21.46 1.22
N LEU A 165 -16.53 -20.73 0.28
CA LEU A 165 -16.28 -19.31 0.12
C LEU A 165 -16.66 -18.51 1.37
N LYS A 166 -15.77 -17.57 1.73
CA LYS A 166 -15.96 -16.59 2.81
C LYS A 166 -16.10 -15.18 2.24
N GLU A 167 -16.80 -14.33 2.98
CA GLU A 167 -16.92 -12.91 2.64
C GLU A 167 -15.54 -12.24 2.55
N GLY A 168 -15.38 -11.33 1.59
CA GLY A 168 -14.12 -10.63 1.35
C GLY A 168 -13.13 -11.37 0.43
N MET A 169 -13.33 -12.63 0.10
CA MET A 169 -12.49 -13.34 -0.88
C MET A 169 -12.62 -12.70 -2.26
N ILE A 170 -11.49 -12.40 -2.92
CA ILE A 170 -11.47 -11.74 -4.23
C ILE A 170 -11.41 -12.79 -5.32
N PRO A 171 -12.44 -12.91 -6.17
CA PRO A 171 -12.45 -13.87 -7.29
C PRO A 171 -11.37 -13.47 -8.31
N ALA A 172 -10.71 -14.48 -8.92
CA ALA A 172 -9.72 -14.28 -9.97
C ALA A 172 -10.31 -14.45 -11.38
N GLU A 173 -11.56 -14.91 -11.47
CA GLU A 173 -12.28 -15.12 -12.72
C GLU A 173 -13.66 -14.47 -12.66
N THR A 174 -14.17 -14.09 -13.83
CA THR A 174 -15.52 -13.56 -13.97
C THR A 174 -16.45 -14.70 -14.32
N ILE A 175 -17.50 -14.89 -13.50
CA ILE A 175 -18.64 -15.76 -13.81
C ILE A 175 -19.78 -14.84 -14.25
N PHE A 176 -20.30 -15.06 -15.44
CA PHE A 176 -21.36 -14.25 -16.04
C PHE A 176 -22.36 -15.12 -16.80
N GLU A 177 -23.54 -14.56 -17.01
CA GLU A 177 -24.59 -15.15 -17.82
C GLU A 177 -24.66 -14.44 -19.18
N LYS A 178 -24.77 -15.23 -20.23
CA LYS A 178 -24.98 -14.76 -21.61
C LYS A 178 -25.96 -15.68 -22.31
N LYS A 179 -27.08 -15.13 -22.77
CA LYS A 179 -28.16 -15.86 -23.45
C LYS A 179 -28.61 -17.12 -22.68
N GLY A 180 -28.82 -16.98 -21.35
CA GLY A 180 -29.25 -18.07 -20.46
C GLY A 180 -28.18 -19.12 -20.13
N LYS A 181 -26.96 -19.02 -20.69
CA LYS A 181 -25.83 -19.92 -20.36
C LYS A 181 -24.84 -19.22 -19.41
N ILE A 182 -24.36 -19.96 -18.41
CA ILE A 182 -23.33 -19.45 -17.49
C ILE A 182 -21.95 -19.74 -18.07
N CYS A 183 -21.18 -18.70 -18.23
CA CYS A 183 -19.83 -18.73 -18.78
C CYS A 183 -18.81 -18.27 -17.73
N ARG A 184 -17.56 -18.74 -17.86
CA ARG A 184 -16.42 -18.33 -17.06
C ARG A 184 -15.37 -17.68 -17.95
N SER A 185 -14.83 -16.55 -17.54
CA SER A 185 -13.73 -15.88 -18.22
C SER A 185 -12.63 -15.53 -17.22
N SER A 186 -11.41 -15.91 -17.55
CA SER A 186 -10.20 -15.52 -16.83
C SER A 186 -9.51 -14.28 -17.45
N ALA A 187 -10.07 -13.74 -18.53
CA ALA A 187 -9.48 -12.61 -19.23
C ALA A 187 -9.59 -11.33 -18.41
N TRP A 188 -8.44 -10.72 -18.10
CA TRP A 188 -8.34 -9.44 -17.42
C TRP A 188 -8.91 -8.29 -18.27
N PHE A 189 -8.77 -8.38 -19.58
CA PHE A 189 -9.24 -7.42 -20.56
C PHE A 189 -10.31 -8.00 -21.48
N SER A 190 -11.58 -7.90 -21.07
CA SER A 190 -12.70 -8.05 -22.00
C SER A 190 -13.25 -6.65 -22.30
N LEU A 191 -12.98 -6.15 -23.50
CA LEU A 191 -13.37 -4.82 -23.96
C LEU A 191 -14.86 -4.69 -24.34
N LYS A 192 -15.52 -5.79 -24.69
CA LYS A 192 -16.98 -5.83 -24.99
C LYS A 192 -17.72 -6.64 -23.95
N LYS A 193 -18.54 -5.98 -23.15
CA LYS A 193 -19.40 -6.56 -22.11
C LYS A 193 -20.82 -6.73 -22.62
N ASP A 194 -21.01 -7.77 -23.40
CA ASP A 194 -22.34 -8.20 -23.83
C ASP A 194 -22.83 -9.33 -22.88
N TRP A 195 -22.96 -8.98 -21.58
CA TRP A 195 -23.32 -9.90 -20.51
C TRP A 195 -24.69 -9.53 -19.93
N ASP A 196 -25.58 -10.50 -19.82
CA ASP A 196 -26.90 -10.29 -19.24
C ASP A 196 -26.80 -10.08 -17.72
N ARG A 197 -25.93 -10.86 -17.05
CA ARG A 197 -25.71 -10.77 -15.62
C ARG A 197 -24.28 -11.17 -15.23
N VAL A 198 -23.67 -10.42 -14.29
CA VAL A 198 -22.33 -10.71 -13.75
C VAL A 198 -22.45 -11.18 -12.30
N TYR A 199 -21.93 -12.37 -12.00
CA TYR A 199 -21.95 -12.96 -10.67
C TYR A 199 -20.67 -12.67 -9.88
N THR A 200 -19.51 -12.67 -10.55
CA THR A 200 -18.21 -12.35 -9.92
C THR A 200 -17.43 -11.33 -10.74
N ASN A 201 -16.71 -10.42 -10.06
CA ASN A 201 -15.89 -9.42 -10.73
C ASN A 201 -14.49 -9.39 -10.09
N PRO A 202 -13.44 -9.83 -10.83
CA PRO A 202 -12.05 -9.84 -10.35
C PRO A 202 -11.45 -8.45 -10.06
N ARG A 203 -12.07 -7.38 -10.55
CA ARG A 203 -11.61 -6.00 -10.36
C ARG A 203 -12.15 -5.36 -9.08
N ARG A 204 -13.08 -6.01 -8.40
CA ARG A 204 -13.65 -5.47 -7.17
C ARG A 204 -12.78 -5.82 -5.98
N ALA A 205 -12.00 -4.86 -5.51
CA ALA A 205 -11.09 -5.00 -4.37
C ALA A 205 -11.80 -5.40 -3.05
N ALA A 206 -13.08 -5.05 -2.89
CA ALA A 206 -13.89 -5.41 -1.72
C ALA A 206 -14.23 -6.91 -1.63
N GLY A 207 -13.90 -7.71 -2.65
CA GLY A 207 -14.19 -9.15 -2.67
C GLY A 207 -15.67 -9.49 -2.81
N LEU A 208 -15.99 -10.77 -2.53
CA LEU A 208 -17.36 -11.32 -2.62
C LEU A 208 -18.17 -10.92 -1.39
N THR A 209 -19.41 -10.48 -1.63
CA THR A 209 -20.38 -10.23 -0.57
C THR A 209 -21.15 -11.52 -0.18
N ARG A 210 -21.76 -11.55 1.01
CA ARG A 210 -22.61 -12.66 1.46
C ARG A 210 -23.72 -12.99 0.47
N HIS A 211 -24.29 -11.97 -0.18
CA HIS A 211 -25.31 -12.16 -1.19
C HIS A 211 -24.76 -12.89 -2.43
N GLN A 212 -23.61 -12.45 -2.96
CA GLN A 212 -22.97 -13.09 -4.10
C GLN A 212 -22.59 -14.55 -3.81
N ILE A 213 -22.07 -14.81 -2.60
CA ILE A 213 -21.72 -16.18 -2.17
C ILE A 213 -22.99 -17.07 -2.15
N ARG A 214 -24.10 -16.57 -1.62
CA ARG A 214 -25.39 -17.34 -1.63
C ARG A 214 -25.87 -17.67 -3.04
N VAL A 215 -25.76 -16.69 -3.95
CA VAL A 215 -26.14 -16.91 -5.36
C VAL A 215 -25.22 -17.94 -6.02
N LEU A 216 -23.91 -17.86 -5.83
CA LEU A 216 -22.96 -18.84 -6.37
C LEU A 216 -23.21 -20.25 -5.83
N LYS A 217 -23.47 -20.40 -4.52
CA LYS A 217 -23.82 -21.69 -3.90
C LYS A 217 -25.11 -22.26 -4.47
N LYS A 218 -26.09 -21.40 -4.78
CA LYS A 218 -27.35 -21.85 -5.45
C LYS A 218 -27.05 -22.37 -6.86
N LEU A 219 -26.21 -21.65 -7.65
CA LEU A 219 -25.83 -22.08 -9.00
C LEU A 219 -25.09 -23.42 -9.01
N VAL A 220 -24.26 -23.71 -7.99
CA VAL A 220 -23.61 -25.02 -7.81
C VAL A 220 -24.66 -26.08 -7.50
N ARG A 221 -25.58 -25.80 -6.58
CA ARG A 221 -26.67 -26.74 -6.20
C ARG A 221 -27.58 -27.07 -7.37
N ASP A 222 -27.87 -26.07 -8.22
CA ASP A 222 -28.67 -26.21 -9.41
C ASP A 222 -27.93 -26.91 -10.58
N GLY A 223 -26.68 -27.35 -10.36
CA GLY A 223 -25.84 -28.00 -11.37
C GLY A 223 -25.37 -27.09 -12.52
N LYS A 224 -25.59 -25.77 -12.42
CA LYS A 224 -25.28 -24.82 -13.49
C LYS A 224 -23.79 -24.46 -13.56
N ILE A 225 -23.05 -24.62 -12.47
CA ILE A 225 -21.61 -24.40 -12.40
C ILE A 225 -20.93 -25.46 -11.53
N GLY A 226 -19.68 -25.81 -11.83
CA GLY A 226 -18.89 -26.69 -10.98
C GLY A 226 -18.48 -26.02 -9.66
N ASP A 227 -18.33 -26.81 -8.58
CA ASP A 227 -17.97 -26.35 -7.24
C ASP A 227 -16.49 -26.01 -7.12
N ASN A 228 -16.01 -25.08 -7.96
CA ASN A 228 -14.66 -24.56 -7.88
C ASN A 228 -14.65 -23.09 -8.33
N LEU A 229 -13.84 -22.27 -7.70
CA LEU A 229 -13.60 -20.87 -8.07
C LEU A 229 -12.13 -20.53 -7.84
N ARG A 230 -11.53 -19.81 -8.78
CA ARG A 230 -10.19 -19.24 -8.57
C ARG A 230 -10.32 -17.98 -7.74
N ILE A 231 -9.58 -17.93 -6.64
CA ILE A 231 -9.50 -16.79 -5.72
C ILE A 231 -8.10 -16.20 -5.80
N LYS A 232 -8.00 -14.88 -5.81
CA LYS A 232 -6.72 -14.19 -5.72
C LYS A 232 -6.12 -14.42 -4.34
N LYS A 233 -4.85 -14.83 -4.29
CA LYS A 233 -4.07 -14.82 -3.07
C LYS A 233 -3.77 -13.37 -2.69
N GLY A 234 -4.39 -12.86 -1.66
CA GLY A 234 -4.01 -11.59 -1.07
C GLY A 234 -2.64 -11.76 -0.40
N MET A 235 -1.63 -11.02 -0.85
CA MET A 235 -0.38 -10.89 -0.12
C MET A 235 -0.52 -9.75 0.89
N PRO A 236 -0.06 -9.91 2.14
CA PRO A 236 -0.03 -8.80 3.08
C PRO A 236 0.95 -7.76 2.55
N PHE A 237 0.50 -6.52 2.38
CA PHE A 237 1.34 -5.45 1.83
C PHE A 237 1.99 -4.60 2.91
N ALA A 238 1.46 -4.61 4.15
CA ALA A 238 2.02 -3.89 5.28
C ALA A 238 3.50 -4.22 5.56
N PRO A 239 3.96 -5.50 5.49
CA PRO A 239 5.39 -5.81 5.62
C PRO A 239 6.28 -5.11 4.59
N SER A 240 5.80 -4.98 3.36
CA SER A 240 6.50 -4.29 2.29
C SER A 240 6.67 -2.80 2.60
N LEU A 241 5.57 -2.13 2.96
CA LEU A 241 5.58 -0.71 3.34
C LEU A 241 6.45 -0.47 4.56
N ALA A 242 6.36 -1.32 5.59
CA ALA A 242 7.18 -1.21 6.79
C ALA A 242 8.68 -1.33 6.45
N ALA A 243 9.07 -2.33 5.64
CA ALA A 243 10.45 -2.47 5.20
C ALA A 243 10.94 -1.23 4.44
N GLY A 244 10.10 -0.65 3.57
CA GLY A 244 10.38 0.60 2.89
C GLY A 244 10.62 1.77 3.84
N VAL A 245 9.78 1.92 4.88
CA VAL A 245 9.95 2.92 5.93
C VAL A 245 11.25 2.73 6.70
N PHE A 246 11.55 1.49 7.14
CA PHE A 246 12.80 1.18 7.83
C PHE A 246 14.02 1.56 6.98
N VAL A 247 14.03 1.18 5.72
CA VAL A 247 15.12 1.53 4.81
C VAL A 247 15.21 3.04 4.62
N THR A 248 14.07 3.71 4.43
CA THR A 248 14.04 5.18 4.25
C THR A 248 14.64 5.91 5.44
N VAL A 249 14.27 5.51 6.66
CA VAL A 249 14.72 6.18 7.89
C VAL A 249 16.20 5.88 8.19
N ILE A 250 16.67 4.66 7.98
CA ILE A 250 18.02 4.23 8.38
C ILE A 250 19.03 4.45 7.26
N PHE A 251 18.70 4.12 6.02
CA PHE A 251 19.62 4.12 4.89
C PHE A 251 19.35 5.21 3.85
N GLY A 252 18.22 5.92 3.97
CA GLY A 252 17.79 6.91 3.01
C GLY A 252 17.15 6.31 1.76
N ASP A 253 17.26 7.01 0.64
CA ASP A 253 16.63 6.59 -0.62
C ASP A 253 17.59 5.73 -1.45
N LEU A 254 17.31 4.42 -1.49
CA LEU A 254 18.13 3.46 -2.26
C LEU A 254 17.96 3.66 -3.77
N TYR A 255 16.75 3.99 -4.22
CA TYR A 255 16.48 4.22 -5.63
C TYR A 255 17.22 5.44 -6.14
N TRP A 256 17.18 6.54 -5.40
CA TRP A 256 17.88 7.78 -5.74
C TRP A 256 19.40 7.57 -5.78
N ARG A 257 19.95 6.87 -4.79
CA ARG A 257 21.38 6.51 -4.78
C ARG A 257 21.77 5.67 -5.98
N PHE A 258 20.96 4.69 -6.34
CA PHE A 258 21.20 3.86 -7.52
C PHE A 258 21.16 4.70 -8.80
N MET A 259 20.22 5.65 -8.91
CA MET A 259 20.18 6.57 -10.05
C MET A 259 21.42 7.47 -10.13
N LEU A 260 21.86 8.03 -9.01
CA LEU A 260 23.08 8.85 -8.96
C LEU A 260 24.32 8.04 -9.36
N TRP A 261 24.42 6.79 -8.89
CA TRP A 261 25.51 5.89 -9.29
C TRP A 261 25.50 5.59 -10.79
N LEU A 262 24.36 5.32 -11.37
CA LEU A 262 24.21 5.08 -12.82
C LEU A 262 24.63 6.32 -13.65
N LEU A 263 24.37 7.51 -13.12
CA LEU A 263 24.73 8.77 -13.77
C LEU A 263 26.17 9.21 -13.47
N GLY A 264 26.94 8.45 -12.67
CA GLY A 264 28.32 8.76 -12.35
C GLY A 264 28.53 9.89 -11.32
N TYR A 265 27.50 10.18 -10.49
CA TYR A 265 27.59 11.20 -9.45
C TYR A 265 28.01 10.65 -8.07
N VAL A 266 28.11 9.35 -7.90
CA VAL A 266 28.53 8.66 -6.66
C VAL A 266 29.41 7.47 -7.00
#